data_c4440d4c2a17fd6061584440aa34f6b7
#
_entry.id   c4440d4c2a17fd6061584440aa34f6b7
#
_cell.length_a   1.000
_cell.length_b   1.000
_cell.length_c   1.000
_cell.angle_alpha   90.00
_cell.angle_beta   90.00
_cell.angle_gamma   90.00
#
_symmetry.space_group_name_H-M   'P 1'
#
loop_
_entity.id
_entity.type
_entity.pdbx_description
1 polymer ?
#
loop_
_entity_poly.entity_id
_entity_poly.type
_entity_poly.pdbx_seq_one_letter_code
_entity_poly.pdbx_strand_id
1 'polypeptide(L)'
;MALCHLVFTLTLVVIFSLVVFSYQQPPLDAAEQESVYRVLDSVNSAIPWRSLFPDDLCVSAPHGVVCDYSSESDGSGDGNETAHIVELNFGYLSDFTPNPPCSQNATLDPLLFSSFKYLRKLFFYKCFNGSRVSLPDVPPSFGSGLEEFVFIENPSLVDPLDGILRNFTNLRRLVLTGNGFYGEVPNLIGGLVGLEEITLSRNQLAGELPGSLGDLKKLKLLDLSQNNFEGPIPESLGSLTELLKLDMRSNRFTGKIPESFRHLQRLEFLDLSYNLFGQFGIPLFLGEIPGLKEVYLSGNPLGGKIPEIWENLESIKTIGFSDLGLIGNIPASMGFYLRNLSYLGLDNNKLDGPVPEEFYHLDLIEEINLENNNLSGRIPSSMEFREKLKLAGNRRLCVDDTLMNAKNRGSLGKLKPCSKKADIPDVVTFNGVSLVQFYPRFLFTSLAILFVFTCL
;
A
#
# COMPACT_ATOMS: atom_id res chain seq x y z
N MET A 1 13.34 36.18 64.88
CA MET A 1 12.61 35.24 64.00
C MET A 1 12.03 35.91 62.74
N ALA A 2 11.35 37.06 62.82
CA ALA A 2 10.78 37.72 61.62
C ALA A 2 11.81 38.14 60.55
N LEU A 3 12.99 38.60 60.94
CA LEU A 3 14.04 39.02 60.01
C LEU A 3 14.63 37.81 59.24
N CYS A 4 14.80 36.65 59.88
CA CYS A 4 15.25 35.41 59.24
C CYS A 4 14.23 34.86 58.22
N HIS A 5 12.91 34.96 58.52
CA HIS A 5 11.86 34.59 57.56
C HIS A 5 11.83 35.51 56.35
N LEU A 6 12.01 36.80 56.53
CA LEU A 6 12.01 37.77 55.43
C LEU A 6 13.23 37.57 54.50
N VAL A 7 14.41 37.30 55.05
CA VAL A 7 15.61 37.01 54.26
C VAL A 7 15.46 35.69 53.52
N PHE A 8 14.90 34.66 54.15
CA PHE A 8 14.68 33.35 53.51
C PHE A 8 13.63 33.41 52.37
N THR A 9 12.54 34.17 52.56
CA THR A 9 11.54 34.38 51.50
C THR A 9 12.09 35.20 50.34
N LEU A 10 12.88 36.25 50.60
CA LEU A 10 13.52 37.04 49.56
C LEU A 10 14.57 36.23 48.76
N THR A 11 15.38 35.41 49.44
CA THR A 11 16.32 34.50 48.73
C THR A 11 15.60 33.43 47.92
N LEU A 12 14.48 32.87 48.39
CA LEU A 12 13.67 31.92 47.61
C LEU A 12 13.05 32.59 46.38
N VAL A 13 12.54 33.82 46.49
CA VAL A 13 11.97 34.56 45.36
C VAL A 13 13.04 34.93 44.35
N VAL A 14 14.25 35.34 44.81
CA VAL A 14 15.38 35.64 43.91
C VAL A 14 15.89 34.38 43.22
N ILE A 15 16.00 33.24 43.94
CA ILE A 15 16.40 31.98 43.35
C ILE A 15 15.33 31.51 42.36
N PHE A 16 14.02 31.62 42.69
CA PHE A 16 12.94 31.26 41.80
C PHE A 16 12.90 32.13 40.54
N SER A 17 13.10 33.46 40.68
CA SER A 17 13.21 34.34 39.52
C SER A 17 14.45 34.06 38.68
N LEU A 18 15.61 33.75 39.29
CA LEU A 18 16.83 33.38 38.55
C LEU A 18 16.67 32.03 37.84
N VAL A 19 15.99 31.06 38.44
CA VAL A 19 15.68 29.76 37.81
C VAL A 19 14.68 29.93 36.68
N VAL A 20 13.67 30.79 36.82
CA VAL A 20 12.71 31.08 35.75
C VAL A 20 13.36 31.81 34.58
N PHE A 21 14.30 32.74 34.86
CA PHE A 21 15.08 33.40 33.79
C PHE A 21 16.07 32.47 33.08
N SER A 22 16.51 31.39 33.72
CA SER A 22 17.47 30.44 33.13
C SER A 22 16.88 29.42 32.16
N TYR A 23 15.54 29.37 31.99
CA TYR A 23 14.84 28.52 31.06
C TYR A 23 14.12 29.30 29.94
N GLN A 24 14.58 30.48 29.61
CA GLN A 24 14.02 31.19 28.46
C GLN A 24 14.57 30.53 27.17
N GLN A 25 13.71 29.84 26.45
CA GLN A 25 14.07 29.27 25.15
C GLN A 25 14.60 30.40 24.24
N PRO A 26 15.63 30.13 23.44
CA PRO A 26 16.14 31.13 22.52
C PRO A 26 15.05 31.49 21.50
N PRO A 27 14.90 32.77 21.15
CA PRO A 27 13.90 33.20 20.18
C PRO A 27 14.27 32.76 18.76
N LEU A 28 13.25 32.63 17.93
CA LEU A 28 13.41 32.41 16.49
C LEU A 28 14.11 33.64 15.85
N ASP A 29 14.98 33.37 14.88
CA ASP A 29 15.61 34.47 14.12
C ASP A 29 14.55 35.34 13.43
N ALA A 30 14.69 36.66 13.53
CA ALA A 30 13.70 37.63 13.04
C ALA A 30 13.47 37.53 11.50
N ALA A 31 14.52 37.19 10.74
CA ALA A 31 14.41 37.04 9.29
C ALA A 31 13.70 35.72 8.92
N GLU A 32 13.96 34.66 9.69
CA GLU A 32 13.26 33.37 9.54
C GLU A 32 11.78 33.52 9.91
N GLN A 33 11.47 34.22 11.03
CA GLN A 33 10.10 34.51 11.42
C GLN A 33 9.33 35.33 10.36
N GLU A 34 9.94 36.37 9.79
CA GLU A 34 9.32 37.16 8.72
C GLU A 34 9.08 36.32 7.46
N SER A 35 9.98 35.38 7.15
CA SER A 35 9.80 34.43 6.04
C SER A 35 8.61 33.50 6.27
N VAL A 36 8.39 33.04 7.52
CA VAL A 36 7.19 32.23 7.86
C VAL A 36 5.91 33.02 7.62
N TYR A 37 5.85 34.29 8.07
CA TYR A 37 4.67 35.11 7.81
C TYR A 37 4.38 35.28 6.33
N ARG A 38 5.38 35.50 5.49
CA ARG A 38 5.20 35.62 4.04
C ARG A 38 4.70 34.32 3.41
N VAL A 39 5.21 33.18 3.86
CA VAL A 39 4.71 31.88 3.40
C VAL A 39 3.26 31.66 3.85
N LEU A 40 2.92 31.96 5.10
CA LEU A 40 1.55 31.89 5.62
C LEU A 40 0.61 32.81 4.84
N ASP A 41 1.01 34.05 4.54
CA ASP A 41 0.25 35.00 3.74
C ASP A 41 0.01 34.48 2.30
N SER A 42 1.00 33.79 1.70
CA SER A 42 0.85 33.21 0.37
C SER A 42 -0.13 32.04 0.33
N VAL A 43 -0.23 31.30 1.42
CA VAL A 43 -1.15 30.16 1.56
C VAL A 43 -2.56 30.62 1.94
N ASN A 44 -2.69 31.61 2.84
CA ASN A 44 -3.98 32.20 3.23
C ASN A 44 -3.84 33.65 3.69
N SER A 45 -3.99 34.58 2.75
CA SER A 45 -3.93 36.04 3.00
C SER A 45 -5.16 36.62 3.72
N ALA A 46 -6.23 35.85 3.90
CA ALA A 46 -7.41 36.31 4.63
C ALA A 46 -7.19 36.32 6.17
N ILE A 47 -6.16 35.64 6.64
CA ILE A 47 -5.82 35.59 8.06
C ILE A 47 -4.75 36.64 8.37
N PRO A 48 -4.98 37.55 9.33
CA PRO A 48 -3.99 38.55 9.71
C PRO A 48 -2.92 37.94 10.64
N TRP A 49 -2.04 37.10 10.08
CA TRP A 49 -1.09 36.27 10.81
C TRP A 49 -0.26 37.03 11.82
N ARG A 50 0.36 38.17 11.43
CA ARG A 50 1.17 39.00 12.33
C ARG A 50 0.40 39.60 13.49
N SER A 51 -0.92 39.85 13.31
CA SER A 51 -1.74 40.38 14.39
C SER A 51 -2.22 39.31 15.35
N LEU A 52 -2.45 38.10 14.84
CA LEU A 52 -2.89 36.96 15.65
C LEU A 52 -1.75 36.30 16.41
N PHE A 53 -0.57 36.30 15.82
CA PHE A 53 0.65 35.70 16.37
C PHE A 53 1.80 36.71 16.34
N PRO A 54 1.73 37.79 17.17
CA PRO A 54 2.74 38.86 17.16
C PRO A 54 4.06 38.47 17.81
N ASP A 55 4.02 37.45 18.67
CA ASP A 55 5.15 36.97 19.45
C ASP A 55 6.02 35.98 18.64
N ASP A 56 7.03 35.43 19.29
CA ASP A 56 7.89 34.38 18.75
C ASP A 56 7.05 33.18 18.26
N LEU A 57 7.17 32.81 16.99
CA LEU A 57 6.42 31.74 16.37
C LEU A 57 6.80 30.34 16.89
N CYS A 58 7.96 30.17 17.53
CA CYS A 58 8.29 28.91 18.19
C CYS A 58 7.57 28.73 19.52
N VAL A 59 7.07 29.82 20.12
CA VAL A 59 6.29 29.81 21.37
C VAL A 59 4.80 29.87 21.12
N SER A 60 4.38 30.73 20.19
CA SER A 60 2.97 31.02 19.89
C SER A 60 2.54 30.53 18.50
N ALA A 61 3.24 29.57 17.95
CA ALA A 61 3.07 29.15 16.56
C ALA A 61 1.62 28.89 16.15
N PRO A 62 1.21 29.36 14.97
CA PRO A 62 0.04 28.82 14.32
C PRO A 62 0.24 27.31 14.10
N HIS A 63 -0.86 26.56 14.16
CA HIS A 63 -0.79 25.13 13.90
C HIS A 63 -0.06 24.85 12.57
N GLY A 64 0.88 23.90 12.62
CA GLY A 64 1.66 23.49 11.46
C GLY A 64 3.06 24.08 11.36
N VAL A 65 3.42 25.05 12.21
CA VAL A 65 4.80 25.53 12.36
C VAL A 65 5.44 24.82 13.55
N VAL A 66 6.55 24.11 13.32
CA VAL A 66 7.28 23.37 14.36
C VAL A 66 8.73 23.81 14.36
N CYS A 67 9.22 24.13 15.56
CA CYS A 67 10.62 24.50 15.77
C CYS A 67 11.39 23.39 16.50
N ASP A 68 12.70 23.41 16.30
CA ASP A 68 13.66 22.62 17.07
C ASP A 68 14.81 23.53 17.53
N TYR A 69 15.49 23.13 18.56
CA TYR A 69 16.59 23.89 19.16
C TYR A 69 17.90 23.18 18.88
N SER A 70 18.80 23.85 18.18
CA SER A 70 20.13 23.31 17.91
C SER A 70 21.22 24.19 18.52
N SER A 71 22.23 23.57 19.13
CA SER A 71 23.44 24.25 19.50
C SER A 71 24.37 24.31 18.28
N GLU A 72 24.54 25.47 17.68
CA GLU A 72 25.63 25.66 16.70
C GLU A 72 26.95 25.67 17.48
N SER A 73 27.70 24.57 17.44
CA SER A 73 29.08 24.54 17.93
C SER A 73 29.97 25.16 16.85
N ASP A 74 30.19 26.48 16.94
CA ASP A 74 31.18 27.18 16.11
C ASP A 74 32.65 26.97 16.59
N GLY A 75 32.87 25.99 17.48
CA GLY A 75 34.18 25.69 18.05
C GLY A 75 34.64 26.66 19.14
N SER A 76 33.84 27.67 19.51
CA SER A 76 34.19 28.67 20.55
C SER A 76 33.80 28.25 21.97
N GLY A 77 33.08 27.13 22.12
CA GLY A 77 32.74 26.59 23.45
C GLY A 77 31.55 27.29 24.15
N ASP A 78 31.01 28.35 23.58
CA ASP A 78 29.82 29.06 24.02
C ASP A 78 28.65 28.63 23.13
N GLY A 79 28.09 27.45 23.40
CA GLY A 79 26.99 26.93 22.65
C GLY A 79 25.70 27.70 22.91
N ASN A 80 25.49 28.80 22.19
CA ASN A 80 24.20 29.46 22.17
C ASN A 80 23.24 28.52 21.41
N GLU A 81 22.22 28.01 22.10
CA GLU A 81 21.10 27.33 21.44
C GLU A 81 20.34 28.36 20.59
N THR A 82 19.99 27.97 19.36
CA THR A 82 19.18 28.79 18.45
C THR A 82 17.93 27.99 18.06
N ALA A 83 16.80 28.68 17.97
CA ALA A 83 15.55 28.10 17.49
C ALA A 83 15.51 28.18 15.96
N HIS A 84 15.08 27.12 15.32
CA HIS A 84 14.92 27.05 13.87
C HIS A 84 13.62 26.34 13.49
N ILE A 85 13.02 26.75 12.38
CA ILE A 85 11.87 26.06 11.79
C ILE A 85 12.35 24.73 11.20
N VAL A 86 11.74 23.62 11.67
CA VAL A 86 12.04 22.25 11.20
C VAL A 86 10.88 21.59 10.47
N GLU A 87 9.63 22.02 10.72
CA GLU A 87 8.47 21.53 9.97
C GLU A 87 7.52 22.67 9.62
N LEU A 88 6.99 22.63 8.41
CA LEU A 88 5.91 23.47 7.94
C LEU A 88 4.80 22.59 7.36
N ASN A 89 3.61 22.66 7.98
CA ASN A 89 2.45 21.84 7.62
C ASN A 89 1.27 22.77 7.30
N PHE A 90 0.73 22.68 6.08
CA PHE A 90 -0.36 23.54 5.61
C PHE A 90 -1.60 22.73 5.21
N GLY A 91 -2.77 23.32 5.43
CA GLY A 91 -4.06 22.74 5.10
C GLY A 91 -4.73 22.02 6.28
N TYR A 92 -6.06 21.92 6.18
CA TYR A 92 -6.89 21.33 7.23
C TYR A 92 -6.85 19.80 7.18
N LEU A 93 -6.31 19.14 8.20
CA LEU A 93 -6.20 17.69 8.30
C LEU A 93 -7.33 17.05 9.11
N SER A 94 -7.71 17.66 10.25
CA SER A 94 -8.77 17.14 11.11
C SER A 94 -9.17 18.16 12.19
N ASP A 95 -10.30 17.91 12.87
CA ASP A 95 -10.75 18.71 14.00
C ASP A 95 -9.81 18.64 15.22
N PHE A 96 -8.93 17.64 15.29
CA PHE A 96 -7.98 17.46 16.39
C PHE A 96 -6.66 18.23 16.20
N THR A 97 -6.34 18.61 14.97
CA THR A 97 -5.19 19.44 14.61
C THR A 97 -5.65 20.51 13.63
N PRO A 98 -6.36 21.53 14.09
CA PRO A 98 -7.02 22.49 13.21
C PRO A 98 -6.02 23.48 12.61
N ASN A 99 -5.30 23.06 11.57
CA ASN A 99 -4.69 24.01 10.66
C ASN A 99 -5.81 24.70 9.88
N PRO A 100 -5.77 26.01 9.68
CA PRO A 100 -6.73 26.66 8.82
C PRO A 100 -6.62 26.13 7.39
N PRO A 101 -7.75 26.04 6.65
CA PRO A 101 -7.71 25.67 5.24
C PRO A 101 -6.92 26.69 4.45
N CYS A 102 -6.24 26.25 3.40
CA CYS A 102 -5.62 27.15 2.44
C CYS A 102 -6.68 27.94 1.66
N SER A 103 -6.35 29.15 1.25
CA SER A 103 -7.26 29.98 0.45
C SER A 103 -7.38 29.43 -0.99
N GLN A 104 -8.48 29.79 -1.68
CA GLN A 104 -8.64 29.40 -3.10
C GLN A 104 -7.54 29.95 -4.01
N ASN A 105 -6.91 31.05 -3.62
CA ASN A 105 -5.83 31.69 -4.37
C ASN A 105 -4.46 31.42 -3.73
N ALA A 106 -4.33 30.33 -2.97
CA ALA A 106 -3.05 29.93 -2.38
C ALA A 106 -1.98 29.78 -3.46
N THR A 107 -0.78 30.27 -3.14
CA THR A 107 0.42 30.18 -3.98
C THR A 107 1.60 29.70 -3.15
N LEU A 108 2.69 29.33 -3.82
CA LEU A 108 3.96 28.99 -3.18
C LEU A 108 4.89 30.21 -3.25
N ASP A 109 5.22 30.81 -2.09
CA ASP A 109 6.24 31.86 -2.03
C ASP A 109 7.63 31.19 -2.19
N PRO A 110 8.49 31.67 -3.10
CA PRO A 110 9.85 31.14 -3.29
C PRO A 110 10.72 31.15 -2.03
N LEU A 111 10.43 32.04 -1.08
CA LEU A 111 11.13 32.06 0.21
C LEU A 111 10.97 30.74 1.01
N LEU A 112 9.90 30.00 0.74
CA LEU A 112 9.71 28.66 1.32
C LEU A 112 10.94 27.76 1.09
N PHE A 113 11.58 27.88 -0.07
CA PHE A 113 12.71 27.05 -0.48
C PHE A 113 14.08 27.70 -0.23
N SER A 114 14.13 28.95 0.17
CA SER A 114 15.41 29.69 0.35
C SER A 114 15.70 30.15 1.75
N SER A 115 14.67 30.26 2.61
CA SER A 115 14.82 30.85 3.97
C SER A 115 14.98 29.85 5.10
N PHE A 116 14.56 28.58 4.89
CA PHE A 116 14.49 27.59 5.97
C PHE A 116 15.59 26.52 5.81
N LYS A 117 16.79 26.84 6.25
CA LYS A 117 17.98 25.99 6.15
C LYS A 117 17.84 24.65 6.90
N TYR A 118 17.09 24.66 8.01
CA TYR A 118 16.93 23.53 8.92
C TYR A 118 15.63 22.76 8.72
N LEU A 119 14.85 23.11 7.69
CA LEU A 119 13.57 22.45 7.42
C LEU A 119 13.80 20.98 7.07
N ARG A 120 13.19 20.09 7.84
CA ARG A 120 13.21 18.63 7.63
C ARG A 120 11.94 18.10 7.00
N LYS A 121 10.79 18.80 7.23
CA LYS A 121 9.49 18.39 6.72
C LYS A 121 8.69 19.54 6.12
N LEU A 122 8.21 19.31 4.90
CA LEU A 122 7.29 20.20 4.21
C LEU A 122 6.05 19.43 3.81
N PHE A 123 4.88 19.92 4.25
CA PHE A 123 3.60 19.25 4.06
C PHE A 123 2.50 20.20 3.57
N PHE A 124 1.79 19.83 2.48
CA PHE A 124 0.63 20.53 1.96
C PHE A 124 -0.53 19.59 1.71
N TYR A 125 -1.68 19.87 2.29
CA TYR A 125 -2.91 19.11 2.10
C TYR A 125 -4.04 19.99 1.58
N LYS A 126 -4.53 19.70 0.37
CA LYS A 126 -5.67 20.41 -0.27
C LYS A 126 -5.49 21.93 -0.37
N CYS A 127 -4.28 22.40 -0.60
CA CYS A 127 -3.99 23.84 -0.68
C CYS A 127 -4.14 24.39 -2.09
N PHE A 128 -3.75 23.67 -3.12
CA PHE A 128 -3.70 24.19 -4.49
C PHE A 128 -4.82 23.58 -5.35
N ASN A 129 -6.03 24.15 -5.21
CA ASN A 129 -7.23 23.67 -5.90
C ASN A 129 -7.81 24.69 -6.90
N GLY A 130 -7.27 25.91 -6.93
CA GLY A 130 -7.73 27.00 -7.77
C GLY A 130 -6.98 27.13 -9.08
N SER A 131 -6.18 28.17 -9.23
CA SER A 131 -5.32 28.40 -10.38
C SER A 131 -4.11 27.48 -10.36
N ARG A 132 -3.53 27.21 -11.55
CA ARG A 132 -2.29 26.42 -11.68
C ARG A 132 -1.17 27.03 -10.85
N VAL A 133 -0.51 26.20 -10.06
CA VAL A 133 0.67 26.51 -9.25
C VAL A 133 1.81 25.61 -9.71
N SER A 134 2.99 26.19 -9.82
CA SER A 134 4.25 25.46 -10.09
C SER A 134 5.15 25.54 -8.88
N LEU A 135 5.96 24.51 -8.67
CA LEU A 135 7.01 24.54 -7.64
C LEU A 135 8.13 25.48 -8.09
N PRO A 136 8.61 26.40 -7.24
CA PRO A 136 9.84 27.12 -7.49
C PRO A 136 11.03 26.16 -7.57
N ASP A 137 12.12 26.62 -8.19
CA ASP A 137 13.37 25.86 -8.19
C ASP A 137 13.83 25.57 -6.75
N VAL A 138 14.05 24.30 -6.45
CA VAL A 138 14.52 23.85 -5.14
C VAL A 138 16.04 24.00 -5.08
N PRO A 139 16.61 24.89 -4.26
CA PRO A 139 18.05 25.04 -4.18
C PRO A 139 18.70 23.83 -3.46
N PRO A 140 19.97 23.49 -3.78
CA PRO A 140 20.66 22.36 -3.14
C PRO A 140 20.74 22.44 -1.61
N SER A 141 20.88 23.63 -1.07
CA SER A 141 20.93 23.86 0.40
C SER A 141 19.63 23.42 1.09
N PHE A 142 18.47 23.67 0.47
CA PHE A 142 17.18 23.23 0.96
C PHE A 142 16.99 21.73 0.74
N GLY A 143 17.25 21.24 -0.46
CA GLY A 143 17.05 19.85 -0.81
C GLY A 143 17.93 18.87 -0.02
N SER A 144 19.11 19.31 0.44
CA SER A 144 20.00 18.48 1.25
C SER A 144 19.54 18.35 2.71
N GLY A 145 18.74 19.29 3.22
CA GLY A 145 18.21 19.27 4.61
C GLY A 145 16.90 18.49 4.73
N LEU A 146 16.10 18.43 3.66
CA LEU A 146 14.74 17.93 3.72
C LEU A 146 14.69 16.38 3.78
N GLU A 147 13.93 15.87 4.75
CA GLU A 147 13.68 14.44 4.94
C GLU A 147 12.29 14.01 4.44
N GLU A 148 11.29 14.89 4.56
CA GLU A 148 9.92 14.60 4.14
C GLU A 148 9.38 15.69 3.20
N PHE A 149 9.02 15.30 1.98
CA PHE A 149 8.41 16.16 0.97
C PHE A 149 7.03 15.61 0.63
N VAL A 150 5.97 16.28 1.14
CA VAL A 150 4.61 15.73 1.17
C VAL A 150 3.61 16.72 0.61
N PHE A 151 3.01 16.41 -0.53
CA PHE A 151 1.91 17.15 -1.14
C PHE A 151 0.76 16.20 -1.45
N ILE A 152 -0.40 16.41 -0.80
CA ILE A 152 -1.55 15.53 -0.90
C ILE A 152 -2.78 16.31 -1.37
N GLU A 153 -3.41 15.82 -2.45
CA GLU A 153 -4.66 16.36 -3.01
C GLU A 153 -4.58 17.86 -3.38
N ASN A 154 -3.55 18.21 -4.16
CA ASN A 154 -3.35 19.54 -4.72
C ASN A 154 -3.42 19.49 -6.26
N PRO A 155 -4.61 19.29 -6.87
CA PRO A 155 -4.73 19.01 -8.30
C PRO A 155 -4.26 20.15 -9.22
N SER A 156 -4.19 21.38 -8.71
CA SER A 156 -3.67 22.53 -9.44
C SER A 156 -2.15 22.73 -9.31
N LEU A 157 -1.46 21.91 -8.51
CA LEU A 157 0.02 21.84 -8.46
C LEU A 157 0.50 20.98 -9.62
N VAL A 158 1.06 21.60 -10.66
CA VAL A 158 1.31 20.96 -11.95
C VAL A 158 2.73 21.23 -12.41
N ASP A 159 3.60 20.22 -12.26
CA ASP A 159 5.01 20.28 -12.65
C ASP A 159 5.54 18.93 -13.17
N PRO A 160 6.64 18.96 -13.96
CA PRO A 160 7.34 17.73 -14.32
C PRO A 160 8.12 17.19 -13.10
N LEU A 161 8.04 15.87 -12.87
CA LEU A 161 8.67 15.25 -11.71
C LEU A 161 10.20 15.32 -11.72
N ASP A 162 10.84 15.26 -12.90
CA ASP A 162 12.29 15.26 -13.06
C ASP A 162 12.98 16.54 -12.57
N GLY A 163 12.32 17.69 -12.72
CA GLY A 163 12.84 18.99 -12.26
C GLY A 163 12.92 19.09 -10.73
N ILE A 164 11.99 18.45 -10.04
CA ILE A 164 11.81 18.57 -8.58
C ILE A 164 12.87 17.77 -7.82
N LEU A 165 13.18 16.55 -8.27
CA LEU A 165 14.00 15.60 -7.52
C LEU A 165 15.49 15.89 -7.54
N ARG A 166 15.97 16.79 -8.43
CA ARG A 166 17.38 16.98 -8.75
C ARG A 166 18.27 17.31 -7.57
N ASN A 167 17.79 18.10 -6.62
CA ASN A 167 18.59 18.63 -5.53
C ASN A 167 18.30 17.99 -4.17
N PHE A 168 17.39 17.02 -4.10
CA PHE A 168 17.19 16.25 -2.87
C PHE A 168 18.29 15.20 -2.72
N THR A 169 18.76 15.00 -1.48
CA THR A 169 19.76 13.97 -1.15
C THR A 169 19.42 13.16 0.09
N ASN A 170 18.64 13.73 1.02
CA ASN A 170 18.35 13.13 2.33
C ASN A 170 16.89 12.71 2.51
N LEU A 171 16.09 12.70 1.43
CA LEU A 171 14.68 12.31 1.53
C LEU A 171 14.54 10.87 2.06
N ARG A 172 13.66 10.75 3.05
CA ARG A 172 13.14 9.49 3.58
C ARG A 172 11.71 9.23 3.11
N ARG A 173 10.93 10.31 2.90
CA ARG A 173 9.54 10.22 2.43
C ARG A 173 9.29 11.19 1.28
N LEU A 174 8.84 10.65 0.18
CA LEU A 174 8.37 11.37 -0.99
C LEU A 174 6.91 11.01 -1.25
N VAL A 175 5.99 11.91 -0.87
CA VAL A 175 4.55 11.68 -1.01
C VAL A 175 3.92 12.79 -1.85
N LEU A 176 3.57 12.46 -3.08
CA LEU A 176 3.00 13.40 -4.07
C LEU A 176 1.65 12.86 -4.60
N THR A 177 0.70 12.59 -3.71
CA THR A 177 -0.55 11.91 -4.05
C THR A 177 -1.67 12.87 -4.45
N GLY A 178 -2.34 12.61 -5.59
CA GLY A 178 -3.53 13.38 -6.00
C GLY A 178 -3.19 14.80 -6.44
N ASN A 179 -2.07 14.97 -7.12
CA ASN A 179 -1.63 16.25 -7.67
C ASN A 179 -1.67 16.23 -9.21
N GLY A 180 -1.11 17.27 -9.83
CA GLY A 180 -0.98 17.39 -11.28
C GLY A 180 0.42 17.08 -11.81
N PHE A 181 1.25 16.31 -11.12
CA PHE A 181 2.59 15.95 -11.58
C PHE A 181 2.55 15.08 -12.82
N TYR A 182 3.44 15.36 -13.79
CA TYR A 182 3.52 14.67 -15.07
C TYR A 182 4.96 14.34 -15.45
N GLY A 183 5.13 13.67 -16.60
CA GLY A 183 6.43 13.22 -17.09
C GLY A 183 6.83 11.86 -16.53
N GLU A 184 8.09 11.54 -16.62
CA GLU A 184 8.65 10.24 -16.22
C GLU A 184 9.26 10.29 -14.82
N VAL A 185 9.38 9.14 -14.18
CA VAL A 185 10.24 9.00 -12.99
C VAL A 185 11.70 8.98 -13.46
N PRO A 186 12.51 9.98 -13.08
CA PRO A 186 13.87 10.09 -13.61
C PRO A 186 14.82 9.05 -12.99
N ASN A 187 15.86 8.64 -13.72
CA ASN A 187 16.88 7.72 -13.24
C ASN A 187 17.59 8.20 -11.96
N LEU A 188 17.64 9.51 -11.74
CA LEU A 188 18.26 10.10 -10.55
C LEU A 188 17.56 9.68 -9.24
N ILE A 189 16.32 9.15 -9.30
CA ILE A 189 15.59 8.65 -8.12
C ILE A 189 16.40 7.61 -7.36
N GLY A 190 17.16 6.76 -8.05
CA GLY A 190 18.01 5.73 -7.42
C GLY A 190 19.13 6.29 -6.53
N GLY A 191 19.49 7.58 -6.69
CA GLY A 191 20.44 8.28 -5.83
C GLY A 191 19.88 8.63 -4.46
N LEU A 192 18.55 8.63 -4.27
CA LEU A 192 17.89 8.93 -3.01
C LEU A 192 17.86 7.71 -2.09
N VAL A 193 19.02 7.14 -1.80
CA VAL A 193 19.19 5.87 -1.06
C VAL A 193 18.62 5.86 0.36
N GLY A 194 18.23 7.04 0.88
CA GLY A 194 17.56 7.21 2.17
C GLY A 194 16.07 6.91 2.15
N LEU A 195 15.43 6.83 0.97
CA LEU A 195 14.00 6.71 0.83
C LEU A 195 13.46 5.39 1.45
N GLU A 196 12.47 5.57 2.30
CA GLU A 196 11.69 4.53 2.94
C GLU A 196 10.26 4.45 2.38
N GLU A 197 9.74 5.59 1.87
CA GLU A 197 8.40 5.69 1.31
C GLU A 197 8.40 6.53 0.02
N ILE A 198 7.82 5.98 -1.04
CA ILE A 198 7.49 6.68 -2.29
C ILE A 198 6.01 6.47 -2.56
N THR A 199 5.24 7.56 -2.58
CA THR A 199 3.84 7.57 -2.96
C THR A 199 3.59 8.64 -4.03
N LEU A 200 3.44 8.21 -5.27
CA LEU A 200 3.22 9.07 -6.44
C LEU A 200 1.82 8.86 -7.04
N SER A 201 0.91 8.26 -6.28
CA SER A 201 -0.40 7.85 -6.78
C SER A 201 -1.29 9.03 -7.20
N ARG A 202 -2.22 8.76 -8.13
CA ARG A 202 -3.22 9.74 -8.60
C ARG A 202 -2.58 11.02 -9.15
N ASN A 203 -1.66 10.84 -10.12
CA ASN A 203 -1.00 11.89 -10.88
C ASN A 203 -1.16 11.63 -12.40
N GLN A 204 -0.39 12.34 -13.22
CA GLN A 204 -0.34 12.20 -14.69
C GLN A 204 1.03 11.67 -15.14
N LEU A 205 1.74 10.94 -14.26
CA LEU A 205 3.05 10.38 -14.56
C LEU A 205 2.94 9.30 -15.65
N ALA A 206 3.92 9.20 -16.51
CA ALA A 206 3.90 8.32 -17.69
C ALA A 206 5.31 7.76 -17.99
N GLY A 207 5.43 6.97 -19.05
CA GLY A 207 6.68 6.34 -19.46
C GLY A 207 7.01 5.09 -18.67
N GLU A 208 8.19 4.55 -18.89
CA GLU A 208 8.69 3.34 -18.24
C GLU A 208 9.32 3.65 -16.87
N LEU A 209 9.25 2.69 -15.97
CA LEU A 209 9.94 2.81 -14.68
C LEU A 209 11.45 2.64 -14.85
N PRO A 210 12.26 3.52 -14.25
CA PRO A 210 13.71 3.37 -14.32
C PRO A 210 14.20 2.21 -13.48
N GLY A 211 15.16 1.45 -14.01
CA GLY A 211 15.77 0.33 -13.27
C GLY A 211 16.47 0.75 -11.97
N SER A 212 16.87 2.00 -11.87
CA SER A 212 17.50 2.59 -10.67
C SER A 212 16.57 2.64 -9.44
N LEU A 213 15.25 2.51 -9.59
CA LEU A 213 14.36 2.29 -8.44
C LEU A 213 14.79 1.11 -7.58
N GLY A 214 15.37 0.06 -8.18
CA GLY A 214 15.89 -1.10 -7.47
C GLY A 214 17.10 -0.82 -6.57
N ASP A 215 17.69 0.39 -6.60
CA ASP A 215 18.81 0.80 -5.76
C ASP A 215 18.35 1.28 -4.37
N LEU A 216 17.06 1.53 -4.19
CA LEU A 216 16.46 2.07 -2.96
C LEU A 216 16.26 0.99 -1.88
N LYS A 217 17.34 0.44 -1.35
CA LYS A 217 17.33 -0.74 -0.45
C LYS A 217 16.60 -0.56 0.88
N LYS A 218 16.28 0.69 1.27
CA LYS A 218 15.50 0.98 2.47
C LYS A 218 14.01 1.13 2.22
N LEU A 219 13.58 1.04 0.94
CA LEU A 219 12.20 1.30 0.57
C LEU A 219 11.27 0.23 1.14
N LYS A 220 10.25 0.69 1.88
CA LYS A 220 9.22 -0.13 2.53
C LYS A 220 7.87 0.00 1.84
N LEU A 221 7.60 1.16 1.22
CA LEU A 221 6.35 1.44 0.53
C LEU A 221 6.62 2.08 -0.83
N LEU A 222 6.07 1.46 -1.87
CA LEU A 222 6.05 2.00 -3.23
C LEU A 222 4.61 1.99 -3.76
N ASP A 223 4.02 3.18 -3.89
CA ASP A 223 2.69 3.39 -4.46
C ASP A 223 2.78 4.28 -5.70
N LEU A 224 2.59 3.69 -6.85
CA LEU A 224 2.58 4.32 -8.17
C LEU A 224 1.18 4.27 -8.81
N SER A 225 0.16 3.92 -8.04
CA SER A 225 -1.18 3.64 -8.53
C SER A 225 -1.85 4.84 -9.21
N GLN A 226 -2.79 4.55 -10.12
CA GLN A 226 -3.59 5.56 -10.81
C GLN A 226 -2.75 6.64 -11.50
N ASN A 227 -1.90 6.19 -12.41
CA ASN A 227 -1.05 6.99 -13.28
C ASN A 227 -1.14 6.48 -14.74
N ASN A 228 -0.23 6.90 -15.61
CA ASN A 228 -0.16 6.46 -17.01
C ASN A 228 1.15 5.71 -17.29
N PHE A 229 1.79 5.10 -16.29
CA PHE A 229 3.00 4.32 -16.50
C PHE A 229 2.77 3.17 -17.46
N GLU A 230 3.77 2.90 -18.32
CA GLU A 230 3.71 1.89 -19.37
C GLU A 230 4.99 1.05 -19.44
N GLY A 231 5.05 0.11 -20.40
CA GLY A 231 6.20 -0.78 -20.53
C GLY A 231 6.25 -1.87 -19.47
N PRO A 232 7.34 -2.66 -19.45
CA PRO A 232 7.54 -3.73 -18.48
C PRO A 232 7.97 -3.20 -17.12
N ILE A 233 7.63 -3.90 -16.05
CA ILE A 233 8.20 -3.63 -14.73
C ILE A 233 9.66 -4.11 -14.72
N PRO A 234 10.62 -3.28 -14.28
CA PRO A 234 12.03 -3.66 -14.20
C PRO A 234 12.28 -4.81 -13.21
N GLU A 235 13.07 -5.81 -13.62
CA GLU A 235 13.50 -6.91 -12.74
C GLU A 235 14.28 -6.44 -11.51
N SER A 236 14.92 -5.27 -11.59
CA SER A 236 15.66 -4.66 -10.47
C SER A 236 14.77 -4.36 -9.25
N LEU A 237 13.45 -4.20 -9.41
CA LEU A 237 12.56 -3.98 -8.27
C LEU A 237 12.55 -5.18 -7.32
N GLY A 238 12.84 -6.40 -7.77
CA GLY A 238 13.03 -7.56 -6.90
C GLY A 238 14.17 -7.44 -5.89
N SER A 239 15.03 -6.43 -6.02
CA SER A 239 16.09 -6.16 -5.03
C SER A 239 15.68 -5.24 -3.87
N LEU A 240 14.40 -4.82 -3.81
CA LEU A 240 13.83 -4.02 -2.71
C LEU A 240 13.41 -4.93 -1.53
N THR A 241 14.36 -5.60 -0.90
CA THR A 241 14.11 -6.66 0.08
C THR A 241 13.39 -6.20 1.36
N GLU A 242 13.38 -4.89 1.65
CA GLU A 242 12.65 -4.30 2.77
C GLU A 242 11.21 -3.94 2.43
N LEU A 243 10.77 -4.12 1.17
CA LEU A 243 9.45 -3.68 0.70
C LEU A 243 8.33 -4.47 1.38
N LEU A 244 7.39 -3.74 1.98
CA LEU A 244 6.19 -4.25 2.64
C LEU A 244 4.94 -4.08 1.76
N LYS A 245 4.88 -2.97 1.03
CA LYS A 245 3.74 -2.64 0.16
C LYS A 245 4.20 -2.23 -1.24
N LEU A 246 3.62 -2.87 -2.25
CA LEU A 246 3.76 -2.52 -3.66
C LEU A 246 2.38 -2.33 -4.28
N ASP A 247 2.04 -1.09 -4.65
CA ASP A 247 0.80 -0.73 -5.32
C ASP A 247 1.10 -0.08 -6.67
N MET A 248 0.77 -0.79 -7.75
CA MET A 248 0.93 -0.30 -9.13
C MET A 248 -0.39 -0.36 -9.91
N ARG A 249 -1.51 -0.49 -9.21
CA ARG A 249 -2.83 -0.63 -9.84
C ARG A 249 -3.18 0.55 -10.73
N SER A 250 -4.05 0.30 -11.71
CA SER A 250 -4.61 1.33 -12.59
C SER A 250 -3.53 2.12 -13.31
N ASN A 251 -2.71 1.40 -14.08
CA ASN A 251 -1.69 1.90 -14.98
C ASN A 251 -1.78 1.18 -16.35
N ARG A 252 -0.73 1.26 -17.18
CA ARG A 252 -0.64 0.60 -18.49
C ARG A 252 0.57 -0.35 -18.57
N PHE A 253 1.01 -0.90 -17.44
CA PHE A 253 2.13 -1.85 -17.42
C PHE A 253 1.84 -3.08 -18.28
N THR A 254 2.85 -3.54 -19.01
CA THR A 254 2.77 -4.64 -19.98
C THR A 254 3.79 -5.73 -19.67
N GLY A 255 3.81 -6.78 -20.50
CA GLY A 255 4.78 -7.84 -20.38
C GLY A 255 4.46 -8.84 -19.26
N LYS A 256 5.49 -9.48 -18.74
CA LYS A 256 5.41 -10.45 -17.64
C LYS A 256 5.63 -9.74 -16.31
N ILE A 257 4.94 -10.17 -15.27
CA ILE A 257 5.24 -9.75 -13.90
C ILE A 257 6.61 -10.35 -13.52
N PRO A 258 7.56 -9.53 -13.00
CA PRO A 258 8.95 -9.95 -12.78
C PRO A 258 9.09 -11.17 -11.87
N GLU A 259 9.85 -12.17 -12.31
CA GLU A 259 10.17 -13.35 -11.48
C GLU A 259 11.05 -13.00 -10.28
N SER A 260 11.80 -11.91 -10.35
CA SER A 260 12.62 -11.39 -9.25
C SER A 260 11.80 -10.98 -8.02
N PHE A 261 10.48 -10.80 -8.14
CA PHE A 261 9.61 -10.48 -7.01
C PHE A 261 9.59 -11.59 -5.94
N ARG A 262 10.04 -12.82 -6.28
CA ARG A 262 10.28 -13.87 -5.28
C ARG A 262 11.24 -13.45 -4.15
N HIS A 263 12.10 -12.47 -4.38
CA HIS A 263 13.05 -11.97 -3.39
C HIS A 263 12.43 -10.96 -2.42
N LEU A 264 11.20 -10.48 -2.68
CA LEU A 264 10.47 -9.54 -1.82
C LEU A 264 9.86 -10.28 -0.61
N GLN A 265 10.68 -10.92 0.19
CA GLN A 265 10.27 -11.84 1.27
C GLN A 265 9.50 -11.16 2.41
N ARG A 266 9.56 -9.83 2.51
CA ARG A 266 8.82 -9.05 3.49
C ARG A 266 7.52 -8.46 2.95
N LEU A 267 7.20 -8.70 1.66
CA LEU A 267 6.02 -8.12 1.02
C LEU A 267 4.74 -8.68 1.66
N GLU A 268 3.91 -7.77 2.15
CA GLU A 268 2.61 -8.05 2.75
C GLU A 268 1.43 -7.70 1.83
N PHE A 269 1.59 -6.68 0.99
CA PHE A 269 0.56 -6.17 0.09
C PHE A 269 1.11 -6.02 -1.33
N LEU A 270 0.44 -6.65 -2.30
CA LEU A 270 0.72 -6.54 -3.72
C LEU A 270 -0.55 -6.22 -4.50
N ASP A 271 -0.62 -5.04 -5.12
CA ASP A 271 -1.70 -4.69 -6.04
C ASP A 271 -1.14 -4.30 -7.41
N LEU A 272 -1.39 -5.15 -8.40
CA LEU A 272 -1.07 -4.96 -9.81
C LEU A 272 -2.34 -4.88 -10.67
N SER A 273 -3.50 -4.73 -10.07
CA SER A 273 -4.79 -4.77 -10.76
C SER A 273 -4.96 -3.64 -11.79
N TYR A 274 -5.81 -3.88 -12.76
CA TYR A 274 -6.13 -2.92 -13.83
C TYR A 274 -4.88 -2.40 -14.57
N ASN A 275 -4.13 -3.36 -15.14
CA ASN A 275 -2.99 -3.15 -16.01
C ASN A 275 -3.12 -3.97 -17.29
N LEU A 276 -2.07 -4.06 -18.09
CA LEU A 276 -2.05 -4.75 -19.38
C LEU A 276 -1.04 -5.92 -19.41
N PHE A 277 -0.80 -6.56 -18.23
CA PHE A 277 0.11 -7.71 -18.17
C PHE A 277 -0.37 -8.84 -19.09
N GLY A 278 0.58 -9.40 -19.87
CA GLY A 278 0.27 -10.37 -20.92
C GLY A 278 -0.13 -11.76 -20.41
N GLN A 279 -0.39 -12.67 -21.36
CA GLN A 279 -0.91 -14.02 -21.11
C GLN A 279 0.16 -14.99 -20.56
N PHE A 280 0.74 -14.67 -19.42
CA PHE A 280 1.75 -15.51 -18.74
C PHE A 280 1.18 -16.33 -17.57
N GLY A 281 -0.12 -16.18 -17.28
CA GLY A 281 -0.75 -16.81 -16.13
C GLY A 281 -0.47 -16.10 -14.81
N ILE A 282 -1.04 -16.65 -13.73
CA ILE A 282 -0.75 -16.20 -12.37
C ILE A 282 0.71 -16.57 -12.03
N PRO A 283 1.54 -15.63 -11.54
CA PRO A 283 2.95 -15.89 -11.23
C PRO A 283 3.13 -16.96 -10.16
N LEU A 284 3.99 -17.96 -10.40
CA LEU A 284 4.24 -19.04 -9.46
C LEU A 284 5.02 -18.57 -8.23
N PHE A 285 5.83 -17.54 -8.36
CA PHE A 285 6.62 -16.99 -7.25
C PHE A 285 5.76 -16.44 -6.11
N LEU A 286 4.46 -16.18 -6.32
CA LEU A 286 3.56 -15.78 -5.23
C LEU A 286 3.59 -16.78 -4.07
N GLY A 287 3.69 -18.10 -4.36
CA GLY A 287 3.84 -19.14 -3.35
C GLY A 287 5.19 -19.15 -2.62
N GLU A 288 6.14 -18.33 -3.05
CA GLU A 288 7.46 -18.17 -2.45
C GLU A 288 7.54 -16.94 -1.49
N ILE A 289 6.43 -16.19 -1.30
CA ILE A 289 6.36 -14.99 -0.44
C ILE A 289 5.45 -15.30 0.76
N PRO A 290 5.92 -15.91 1.83
CA PRO A 290 5.09 -16.42 2.93
C PRO A 290 4.43 -15.32 3.76
N GLY A 291 4.98 -14.09 3.72
CA GLY A 291 4.44 -12.92 4.42
C GLY A 291 3.26 -12.24 3.74
N LEU A 292 2.91 -12.67 2.51
CA LEU A 292 1.88 -12.00 1.69
C LEU A 292 0.50 -12.14 2.35
N LYS A 293 -0.14 -11.00 2.60
CA LYS A 293 -1.48 -10.90 3.21
C LYS A 293 -2.55 -10.58 2.19
N GLU A 294 -2.23 -9.77 1.20
CA GLU A 294 -3.17 -9.31 0.19
C GLU A 294 -2.53 -9.32 -1.19
N VAL A 295 -3.20 -9.93 -2.16
CA VAL A 295 -2.78 -9.95 -3.56
C VAL A 295 -3.93 -9.62 -4.49
N TYR A 296 -3.74 -8.61 -5.33
CA TYR A 296 -4.70 -8.17 -6.32
C TYR A 296 -4.06 -8.14 -7.71
N LEU A 297 -4.61 -8.93 -8.63
CA LEU A 297 -4.20 -8.98 -10.04
C LEU A 297 -5.35 -8.64 -10.98
N SER A 298 -6.57 -8.39 -10.45
CA SER A 298 -7.82 -8.23 -11.20
C SER A 298 -7.70 -7.27 -12.39
N GLY A 299 -8.44 -7.54 -13.46
CA GLY A 299 -8.47 -6.65 -14.64
C GLY A 299 -7.20 -6.67 -15.48
N ASN A 300 -6.48 -7.81 -15.52
CA ASN A 300 -5.33 -8.06 -16.39
C ASN A 300 -5.58 -9.25 -17.32
N PRO A 301 -5.12 -9.25 -18.57
CA PRO A 301 -5.30 -10.38 -19.48
C PRO A 301 -4.28 -11.51 -19.23
N LEU A 302 -4.12 -11.97 -17.98
CA LEU A 302 -3.13 -12.99 -17.62
C LEU A 302 -3.42 -14.36 -18.19
N GLY A 303 -4.71 -14.79 -18.21
CA GLY A 303 -5.12 -16.10 -18.68
C GLY A 303 -4.57 -17.25 -17.84
N GLY A 304 -4.61 -18.46 -18.41
CA GLY A 304 -4.08 -19.67 -17.78
C GLY A 304 -4.99 -20.27 -16.71
N LYS A 305 -4.44 -21.16 -15.90
CA LYS A 305 -5.14 -21.81 -14.78
C LYS A 305 -4.71 -21.20 -13.45
N ILE A 306 -5.53 -21.38 -12.43
CA ILE A 306 -5.13 -21.10 -11.05
C ILE A 306 -4.08 -22.15 -10.66
N PRO A 307 -2.86 -21.75 -10.27
CA PRO A 307 -1.77 -22.69 -9.94
C PRO A 307 -1.92 -23.30 -8.54
N GLU A 308 -1.23 -24.42 -8.29
CA GLU A 308 -1.14 -25.09 -6.98
C GLU A 308 0.06 -24.54 -6.19
N ILE A 309 -0.06 -23.32 -5.61
CA ILE A 309 1.02 -22.59 -4.93
C ILE A 309 0.69 -22.21 -3.48
N TRP A 310 -0.39 -22.74 -2.93
CA TRP A 310 -1.04 -22.20 -1.72
C TRP A 310 -0.43 -22.67 -0.41
N GLU A 311 0.41 -23.72 -0.42
CA GLU A 311 0.92 -24.40 0.78
C GLU A 311 1.66 -23.46 1.75
N ASN A 312 2.38 -22.48 1.23
CA ASN A 312 3.20 -21.57 2.04
C ASN A 312 2.51 -20.21 2.30
N LEU A 313 1.28 -20.01 1.83
CA LEU A 313 0.56 -18.74 1.91
C LEU A 313 -0.41 -18.68 3.10
N GLU A 314 0.02 -19.18 4.26
CA GLU A 314 -0.82 -19.19 5.46
C GLU A 314 -1.26 -17.78 5.92
N SER A 315 -0.47 -16.74 5.62
CA SER A 315 -0.75 -15.36 6.01
C SER A 315 -1.81 -14.66 5.17
N ILE A 316 -2.20 -15.25 4.01
CA ILE A 316 -3.05 -14.55 3.04
C ILE A 316 -4.48 -14.37 3.56
N LYS A 317 -4.99 -13.14 3.40
CA LYS A 317 -6.33 -12.72 3.81
C LYS A 317 -7.21 -12.36 2.63
N THR A 318 -6.62 -11.84 1.56
CA THR A 318 -7.36 -11.34 0.41
C THR A 318 -6.71 -11.77 -0.89
N ILE A 319 -7.51 -12.35 -1.78
CA ILE A 319 -7.12 -12.71 -3.16
C ILE A 319 -8.12 -12.07 -4.11
N GLY A 320 -7.67 -11.15 -4.96
CA GLY A 320 -8.44 -10.51 -6.02
C GLY A 320 -7.94 -10.94 -7.40
N PHE A 321 -8.58 -11.95 -8.01
CA PHE A 321 -8.24 -12.50 -9.33
C PHE A 321 -9.43 -12.42 -10.30
N SER A 322 -10.24 -11.39 -10.16
CA SER A 322 -11.38 -11.14 -11.03
C SER A 322 -10.92 -10.66 -12.41
N ASP A 323 -11.64 -11.02 -13.48
CA ASP A 323 -11.39 -10.53 -14.84
C ASP A 323 -9.94 -10.74 -15.33
N LEU A 324 -9.40 -11.96 -15.12
CA LEU A 324 -8.07 -12.36 -15.57
C LEU A 324 -8.10 -13.24 -16.83
N GLY A 325 -9.29 -13.71 -17.25
CA GLY A 325 -9.42 -14.70 -18.32
C GLY A 325 -9.02 -16.12 -17.91
N LEU A 326 -9.05 -16.45 -16.61
CA LEU A 326 -8.68 -17.75 -16.05
C LEU A 326 -9.60 -18.87 -16.57
N ILE A 327 -9.04 -20.05 -16.80
CA ILE A 327 -9.71 -21.26 -17.29
C ILE A 327 -9.44 -22.44 -16.34
N GLY A 328 -10.23 -23.54 -16.51
CA GLY A 328 -10.08 -24.77 -15.75
C GLY A 328 -10.67 -24.67 -14.35
N ASN A 329 -10.35 -25.65 -13.51
CA ASN A 329 -10.97 -25.80 -12.21
C ASN A 329 -10.36 -24.89 -11.14
N ILE A 330 -11.15 -24.59 -10.11
CA ILE A 330 -10.64 -23.96 -8.89
C ILE A 330 -9.92 -25.04 -8.07
N PRO A 331 -8.67 -24.85 -7.65
CA PRO A 331 -7.93 -25.82 -6.85
C PRO A 331 -8.55 -26.07 -5.47
N ALA A 332 -8.78 -27.33 -5.12
CA ALA A 332 -9.24 -27.71 -3.79
C ALA A 332 -8.23 -27.36 -2.67
N SER A 333 -6.95 -27.34 -3.00
CA SER A 333 -5.85 -26.96 -2.12
C SER A 333 -6.00 -25.57 -1.50
N MET A 334 -6.66 -24.63 -2.20
CA MET A 334 -6.98 -23.32 -1.64
C MET A 334 -7.81 -23.44 -0.33
N GLY A 335 -8.79 -24.35 -0.29
CA GLY A 335 -9.60 -24.60 0.91
C GLY A 335 -8.82 -25.23 2.06
N PHE A 336 -7.77 -26.00 1.75
CA PHE A 336 -6.95 -26.66 2.77
C PHE A 336 -5.92 -25.72 3.40
N TYR A 337 -5.25 -24.91 2.59
CA TYR A 337 -4.10 -24.13 3.03
C TYR A 337 -4.44 -22.71 3.46
N LEU A 338 -5.45 -22.05 2.85
CA LEU A 338 -5.70 -20.63 3.05
C LEU A 338 -6.64 -20.34 4.23
N ARG A 339 -6.33 -20.84 5.41
CA ARG A 339 -7.18 -20.78 6.63
C ARG A 339 -7.49 -19.34 7.11
N ASN A 340 -6.62 -18.38 6.79
CA ASN A 340 -6.78 -16.98 7.17
C ASN A 340 -7.52 -16.15 6.10
N LEU A 341 -7.96 -16.78 4.99
CA LEU A 341 -8.61 -16.08 3.88
C LEU A 341 -9.98 -15.51 4.32
N SER A 342 -10.14 -14.19 4.13
CA SER A 342 -11.40 -13.47 4.37
C SER A 342 -12.15 -13.13 3.09
N TYR A 343 -11.43 -12.89 1.99
CA TYR A 343 -12.01 -12.54 0.69
C TYR A 343 -11.35 -13.31 -0.46
N LEU A 344 -12.18 -13.87 -1.35
CA LEU A 344 -11.75 -14.51 -2.60
C LEU A 344 -12.58 -13.98 -3.77
N GLY A 345 -11.98 -13.18 -4.65
CA GLY A 345 -12.57 -12.72 -5.91
C GLY A 345 -12.05 -13.53 -7.09
N LEU A 346 -12.91 -14.30 -7.72
CA LEU A 346 -12.63 -15.09 -8.95
C LEU A 346 -13.69 -14.83 -10.03
N ASP A 347 -14.51 -13.82 -9.85
CA ASP A 347 -15.58 -13.48 -10.79
C ASP A 347 -15.07 -13.03 -12.16
N ASN A 348 -15.97 -13.05 -13.15
CA ASN A 348 -15.70 -12.63 -14.53
C ASN A 348 -14.51 -13.38 -15.18
N ASN A 349 -14.41 -14.69 -14.93
CA ASN A 349 -13.41 -15.56 -15.53
C ASN A 349 -14.11 -16.64 -16.42
N LYS A 350 -13.35 -17.62 -16.87
CA LYS A 350 -13.84 -18.77 -17.65
C LYS A 350 -13.64 -20.08 -16.90
N LEU A 351 -13.64 -20.01 -15.55
CA LEU A 351 -13.45 -21.17 -14.69
C LEU A 351 -14.58 -22.19 -14.88
N ASP A 352 -14.24 -23.46 -14.86
CA ASP A 352 -15.18 -24.57 -15.03
C ASP A 352 -15.10 -25.55 -13.85
N GLY A 353 -15.80 -26.70 -13.95
CA GLY A 353 -15.87 -27.69 -12.88
C GLY A 353 -16.68 -27.25 -11.66
N PRO A 354 -16.62 -28.01 -10.56
CA PRO A 354 -17.39 -27.77 -9.35
C PRO A 354 -16.78 -26.66 -8.48
N VAL A 355 -17.60 -26.09 -7.60
CA VAL A 355 -17.11 -25.33 -6.47
C VAL A 355 -16.48 -26.31 -5.47
N PRO A 356 -15.21 -26.14 -5.06
CA PRO A 356 -14.54 -27.05 -4.15
C PRO A 356 -15.29 -27.24 -2.83
N GLU A 357 -15.50 -28.48 -2.40
CA GLU A 357 -16.11 -28.76 -1.10
C GLU A 357 -15.20 -28.31 0.06
N GLU A 358 -13.89 -28.33 -0.18
CA GLU A 358 -12.83 -27.95 0.77
C GLU A 358 -12.91 -26.49 1.23
N PHE A 359 -13.64 -25.66 0.52
CA PHE A 359 -13.88 -24.27 0.93
C PHE A 359 -14.66 -24.14 2.24
N TYR A 360 -15.35 -25.22 2.68
CA TYR A 360 -15.97 -25.24 4.00
C TYR A 360 -14.98 -25.12 5.16
N HIS A 361 -13.69 -25.36 4.91
CA HIS A 361 -12.62 -25.20 5.90
C HIS A 361 -12.15 -23.75 6.06
N LEU A 362 -12.62 -22.83 5.24
CA LEU A 362 -12.27 -21.40 5.31
C LEU A 362 -13.12 -20.71 6.39
N ASP A 363 -12.71 -20.90 7.65
CA ASP A 363 -13.49 -20.43 8.81
C ASP A 363 -13.63 -18.91 8.87
N LEU A 364 -12.60 -18.18 8.44
CA LEU A 364 -12.55 -16.70 8.44
C LEU A 364 -13.11 -16.06 7.17
N ILE A 365 -13.57 -16.84 6.20
CA ILE A 365 -14.08 -16.30 4.94
C ILE A 365 -15.34 -15.47 5.17
N GLU A 366 -15.38 -14.28 4.62
CA GLU A 366 -16.52 -13.36 4.62
C GLU A 366 -17.25 -13.39 3.26
N GLU A 367 -16.48 -13.43 2.17
CA GLU A 367 -17.03 -13.45 0.83
C GLU A 367 -16.17 -14.27 -0.14
N ILE A 368 -16.83 -15.13 -0.94
CA ILE A 368 -16.25 -15.77 -2.12
C ILE A 368 -17.09 -15.35 -3.33
N ASN A 369 -16.52 -14.56 -4.21
CA ASN A 369 -17.16 -14.12 -5.44
C ASN A 369 -16.70 -14.97 -6.62
N LEU A 370 -17.64 -15.80 -7.14
CA LEU A 370 -17.45 -16.70 -8.28
C LEU A 370 -18.37 -16.33 -9.45
N GLU A 371 -19.00 -15.16 -9.44
CA GLU A 371 -19.98 -14.75 -10.45
C GLU A 371 -19.40 -14.77 -11.86
N ASN A 372 -20.26 -14.95 -12.85
CA ASN A 372 -19.90 -14.87 -14.28
C ASN A 372 -18.72 -15.79 -14.65
N ASN A 373 -18.83 -17.08 -14.29
CA ASN A 373 -17.93 -18.15 -14.70
C ASN A 373 -18.70 -19.27 -15.46
N ASN A 374 -18.03 -20.36 -15.75
CA ASN A 374 -18.63 -21.53 -16.37
C ASN A 374 -18.74 -22.75 -15.42
N LEU A 375 -18.79 -22.45 -14.11
CA LEU A 375 -18.85 -23.48 -13.06
C LEU A 375 -20.08 -24.37 -13.22
N SER A 376 -19.95 -25.63 -12.81
CA SER A 376 -20.97 -26.65 -12.98
C SER A 376 -21.05 -27.60 -11.78
N GLY A 377 -22.11 -28.39 -11.72
CA GLY A 377 -22.29 -29.38 -10.65
C GLY A 377 -23.06 -28.85 -9.46
N ARG A 378 -22.99 -29.61 -8.37
CA ARG A 378 -23.74 -29.37 -7.14
C ARG A 378 -22.98 -28.37 -6.24
N ILE A 379 -23.69 -27.44 -5.62
CA ILE A 379 -23.13 -26.56 -4.63
C ILE A 379 -22.93 -27.30 -3.32
N PRO A 380 -21.79 -27.08 -2.60
CA PRO A 380 -21.53 -27.65 -1.28
C PRO A 380 -22.68 -27.43 -0.29
N SER A 381 -22.93 -28.42 0.56
CA SER A 381 -24.18 -28.48 1.36
C SER A 381 -24.18 -27.74 2.68
N SER A 382 -23.05 -27.23 3.17
CA SER A 382 -23.04 -26.47 4.44
C SER A 382 -23.79 -25.15 4.34
N MET A 383 -24.73 -24.90 5.28
CA MET A 383 -25.62 -23.72 5.24
C MET A 383 -24.89 -22.39 5.50
N GLU A 384 -23.96 -22.34 6.44
CA GLU A 384 -23.20 -21.13 6.80
C GLU A 384 -22.31 -20.65 5.68
N PHE A 385 -21.68 -21.57 4.97
CA PHE A 385 -20.78 -21.26 3.87
C PHE A 385 -21.50 -20.65 2.66
N ARG A 386 -22.77 -20.99 2.42
CA ARG A 386 -23.52 -20.52 1.23
C ARG A 386 -23.86 -19.05 1.22
N GLU A 387 -24.08 -18.45 2.38
CA GLU A 387 -24.39 -17.03 2.47
C GLU A 387 -23.20 -16.16 2.06
N LYS A 388 -22.00 -16.74 2.12
CA LYS A 388 -20.73 -16.11 1.75
C LYS A 388 -20.41 -16.26 0.25
N LEU A 389 -21.17 -17.08 -0.50
CA LEU A 389 -20.95 -17.34 -1.92
C LEU A 389 -21.77 -16.42 -2.82
N LYS A 390 -21.10 -15.76 -3.77
CA LYS A 390 -21.69 -15.07 -4.91
C LYS A 390 -21.50 -15.96 -6.16
N LEU A 391 -22.61 -16.44 -6.77
CA LEU A 391 -22.59 -17.48 -7.80
C LEU A 391 -23.34 -17.10 -9.08
N ALA A 392 -23.88 -15.89 -9.18
CA ALA A 392 -24.66 -15.44 -10.32
C ALA A 392 -23.88 -15.62 -11.65
N GLY A 393 -24.56 -15.90 -12.74
CA GLY A 393 -23.91 -16.08 -14.05
C GLY A 393 -23.38 -17.49 -14.33
N ASN A 394 -23.35 -18.43 -13.35
CA ASN A 394 -22.90 -19.81 -13.52
C ASN A 394 -24.11 -20.73 -13.87
N ARG A 395 -24.44 -20.84 -15.15
CA ARG A 395 -25.68 -21.48 -15.63
C ARG A 395 -25.76 -22.99 -15.39
N ARG A 396 -24.62 -23.67 -15.12
CA ARG A 396 -24.52 -25.12 -14.95
C ARG A 396 -24.45 -25.56 -13.50
N LEU A 397 -24.44 -24.60 -12.54
CA LEU A 397 -24.55 -24.91 -11.12
C LEU A 397 -25.99 -25.31 -10.77
N CYS A 398 -26.14 -26.21 -9.81
CA CYS A 398 -27.43 -26.65 -9.30
C CYS A 398 -27.43 -26.80 -7.78
N VAL A 399 -28.64 -26.79 -7.18
CA VAL A 399 -28.89 -26.89 -5.75
C VAL A 399 -29.75 -28.10 -5.43
N ASP A 400 -29.53 -28.77 -4.31
CA ASP A 400 -30.40 -29.88 -3.87
C ASP A 400 -31.81 -29.40 -3.52
N ASP A 401 -32.83 -30.21 -3.85
CA ASP A 401 -34.25 -29.92 -3.57
C ASP A 401 -34.52 -29.65 -2.09
N THR A 402 -33.77 -30.30 -1.16
CA THR A 402 -33.89 -30.12 0.27
C THR A 402 -33.52 -28.68 0.71
N LEU A 403 -32.76 -27.99 -0.11
CA LEU A 403 -32.23 -26.66 0.14
C LEU A 403 -33.08 -25.55 -0.51
N MET A 404 -33.92 -25.90 -1.47
CA MET A 404 -34.86 -24.97 -2.12
C MET A 404 -35.96 -24.46 -1.16
N ASN A 405 -36.23 -25.17 -0.06
CA ASN A 405 -37.26 -24.86 0.91
C ASN A 405 -36.81 -24.01 2.07
N ALA A 406 -35.51 -23.62 2.15
CA ALA A 406 -35.00 -22.75 3.20
C ALA A 406 -35.45 -21.28 2.98
N LYS A 407 -35.88 -20.61 4.05
CA LYS A 407 -36.42 -19.24 4.03
C LYS A 407 -35.44 -18.17 3.52
N ASN A 408 -34.14 -18.46 3.44
CA ASN A 408 -33.10 -17.54 2.97
C ASN A 408 -32.68 -17.90 1.56
N ARG A 409 -33.28 -17.21 0.60
CA ARG A 409 -33.00 -17.39 -0.85
C ARG A 409 -31.91 -16.49 -1.40
N GLY A 410 -31.12 -15.80 -0.63
CA GLY A 410 -30.03 -14.89 -1.06
C GLY A 410 -29.56 -15.03 -2.52
N SER A 411 -28.29 -15.13 -2.78
CA SER A 411 -27.67 -15.33 -4.10
C SER A 411 -28.06 -16.65 -4.81
N LEU A 412 -28.57 -17.64 -4.06
CA LEU A 412 -28.97 -18.98 -4.55
C LEU A 412 -30.32 -19.01 -5.30
N GLY A 413 -31.16 -17.98 -5.15
CA GLY A 413 -32.55 -17.99 -5.61
C GLY A 413 -32.78 -18.10 -7.13
N LYS A 414 -31.71 -18.07 -7.94
CA LYS A 414 -31.73 -18.18 -9.40
C LYS A 414 -31.18 -19.51 -9.91
N LEU A 415 -30.68 -20.38 -9.02
CA LEU A 415 -30.12 -21.68 -9.43
C LEU A 415 -31.20 -22.74 -9.62
N LYS A 416 -30.94 -23.67 -10.55
CA LYS A 416 -31.86 -24.77 -10.84
C LYS A 416 -31.70 -25.89 -9.81
N PRO A 417 -32.77 -26.68 -9.53
CA PRO A 417 -32.62 -27.90 -8.77
C PRO A 417 -31.72 -28.90 -9.50
N CYS A 418 -30.91 -29.65 -8.79
CA CYS A 418 -30.12 -30.71 -9.36
C CYS A 418 -31.07 -31.83 -9.87
N SER A 419 -30.94 -32.23 -11.15
CA SER A 419 -31.72 -33.33 -11.69
C SER A 419 -31.43 -34.62 -10.92
N LYS A 420 -32.46 -35.34 -10.49
CA LYS A 420 -32.34 -36.65 -9.81
C LYS A 420 -31.89 -37.80 -10.76
N LYS A 421 -31.75 -37.54 -12.05
CA LYS A 421 -31.17 -38.51 -12.97
C LYS A 421 -29.65 -38.53 -12.76
N ALA A 422 -29.20 -39.53 -12.02
CA ALA A 422 -27.87 -40.06 -12.23
C ALA A 422 -27.78 -40.41 -13.74
N ASP A 423 -26.90 -39.78 -14.46
CA ASP A 423 -26.42 -40.33 -15.72
C ASP A 423 -25.66 -41.62 -15.36
N ILE A 424 -26.40 -42.70 -15.21
CA ILE A 424 -25.85 -44.03 -15.37
C ILE A 424 -25.52 -44.07 -16.87
N PRO A 425 -24.26 -44.17 -17.26
CA PRO A 425 -23.95 -44.39 -18.68
C PRO A 425 -24.76 -45.63 -19.11
N ASP A 426 -25.51 -45.49 -20.19
CA ASP A 426 -26.24 -46.61 -20.78
C ASP A 426 -25.27 -47.79 -20.91
N VAL A 427 -25.49 -48.80 -20.05
CA VAL A 427 -24.80 -50.07 -20.17
C VAL A 427 -25.31 -50.64 -21.50
N VAL A 428 -24.49 -50.50 -22.52
CA VAL A 428 -24.70 -51.21 -23.78
C VAL A 428 -24.66 -52.70 -23.43
N THR A 429 -25.82 -53.31 -23.23
CA THR A 429 -25.96 -54.75 -23.07
C THR A 429 -25.66 -55.38 -24.41
N PHE A 430 -24.43 -55.75 -24.64
CA PHE A 430 -24.08 -56.76 -25.62
C PHE A 430 -24.58 -58.11 -25.11
N ASN A 431 -25.50 -58.75 -25.87
CA ASN A 431 -26.00 -60.09 -25.62
C ASN A 431 -24.85 -61.07 -25.38
N GLY A 432 -24.87 -61.64 -24.21
CA GLY A 432 -24.39 -62.96 -23.86
C GLY A 432 -22.88 -63.19 -24.02
N VAL A 433 -22.09 -62.91 -23.00
CA VAL A 433 -21.10 -63.80 -22.43
C VAL A 433 -20.71 -63.24 -21.06
N SER A 434 -21.00 -63.98 -20.01
CA SER A 434 -20.59 -63.73 -18.63
C SER A 434 -19.10 -64.08 -18.50
N LEU A 435 -18.24 -63.06 -18.37
CA LEU A 435 -16.87 -63.27 -17.95
C LEU A 435 -16.71 -62.65 -16.56
N VAL A 436 -16.72 -63.52 -15.56
CA VAL A 436 -16.32 -63.23 -14.20
C VAL A 436 -14.82 -63.00 -14.20
N GLN A 437 -14.39 -61.75 -14.10
CA GLN A 437 -12.98 -61.41 -13.87
C GLN A 437 -12.72 -61.36 -12.36
N PHE A 438 -11.95 -62.37 -11.89
CA PHE A 438 -11.35 -62.41 -10.55
C PHE A 438 -10.29 -61.33 -10.43
N TYR A 439 -10.44 -60.48 -9.43
CA TYR A 439 -9.35 -59.65 -8.95
C TYR A 439 -8.50 -60.46 -7.96
N PRO A 440 -7.20 -60.58 -8.12
CA PRO A 440 -6.33 -61.17 -7.10
C PRO A 440 -6.07 -60.13 -5.98
N ARG A 441 -6.45 -60.52 -4.78
CA ARG A 441 -5.98 -59.88 -3.53
C ARG A 441 -4.47 -60.06 -3.42
N PHE A 442 -3.68 -58.99 -3.45
CA PHE A 442 -2.32 -59.02 -2.98
C PHE A 442 -2.26 -58.83 -1.47
N LEU A 443 -1.87 -59.91 -0.79
CA LEU A 443 -1.46 -59.94 0.61
C LEU A 443 -0.10 -59.24 0.76
N PHE A 444 -0.01 -58.34 1.69
CA PHE A 444 1.25 -57.81 2.19
C PHE A 444 1.96 -58.89 3.00
N THR A 445 3.18 -59.28 2.56
CA THR A 445 4.18 -59.92 3.43
C THR A 445 5.41 -59.04 3.49
N SER A 446 5.68 -58.59 4.69
CA SER A 446 6.89 -57.91 5.12
C SER A 446 8.10 -58.85 4.93
N LEU A 447 9.17 -58.32 4.32
CA LEU A 447 10.51 -58.85 4.54
C LEU A 447 11.49 -57.69 4.71
N ALA A 448 11.95 -57.53 5.92
CA ALA A 448 13.12 -56.72 6.27
C ALA A 448 14.38 -57.42 5.77
N ILE A 449 15.22 -56.73 5.04
CA ILE A 449 16.62 -57.12 4.85
C ILE A 449 17.50 -55.94 5.18
N LEU A 450 18.17 -56.09 6.31
CA LEU A 450 19.38 -55.39 6.76
C LEU A 450 20.51 -55.63 5.78
N PHE A 451 21.21 -54.63 5.30
CA PHE A 451 22.63 -54.75 4.97
C PHE A 451 23.42 -53.53 5.41
N VAL A 452 24.43 -53.83 6.17
CA VAL A 452 25.37 -52.99 6.87
C VAL A 452 26.67 -52.91 6.05
N PHE A 453 27.30 -51.73 6.00
CA PHE A 453 28.72 -51.42 5.77
C PHE A 453 29.41 -51.89 4.46
N THR A 454 30.13 -51.01 3.80
CA THR A 454 31.52 -50.56 4.10
C THR A 454 31.98 -49.48 3.13
N CYS A 455 32.71 -48.51 3.69
CA CYS A 455 33.79 -47.67 3.24
C CYS A 455 34.35 -47.80 1.81
N LEU A 456 34.41 -46.69 1.09
CA LEU A 456 35.69 -46.04 0.72
C LEU A 456 35.38 -44.60 0.31
#